data_b3172640a216f28a9dbb3662a9be307c
#
_entry.id   b3172640a216f28a9dbb3662a9be307c
#
_cell.length_a   1.000
_cell.length_b   1.000
_cell.length_c   1.000
_cell.angle_alpha   90.00
_cell.angle_beta   90.00
_cell.angle_gamma   90.00
#
_symmetry.space_group_name_H-M   'P 1'
#
loop_
_entity.id
_entity.type
_entity.pdbx_description
1 polymer ?
#
loop_
_entity_poly.entity_id
_entity_poly.type
_entity_poly.pdbx_seq_one_letter_code
_entity_poly.pdbx_strand_id
1 'polypeptide(L)'
;MVKRANNNLDCDREILLAEYQTNGRGRYTRSFVAPRHSSLSFSALIRIGTVSSSRWPLLPLATGVAVIDGLRHALHDAGINSDGEDVGKGGDVDLSLKWPNDVLCNGKKLAGMLVEMGVLDRTYPDGSSAAAIIPGVGINITQSPAELPVDYATSLAMVLGDRTPSREALATAIFTELDRRIGEWRQGGTAVIDDFVDRCSTIGQAIDVQLPQGELAHGTACLLYTSPSPRD
;
A
#
# COMPACT_ATOMS: atom_id res chain seq x y z
N MET A 1 8.99 11.68 6.26
CA MET A 1 8.00 11.48 7.36
C MET A 1 8.64 11.00 8.65
N VAL A 2 9.52 9.98 8.69
CA VAL A 2 10.14 9.49 9.96
C VAL A 2 10.77 10.63 10.78
N LYS A 3 11.59 11.50 10.17
CA LYS A 3 12.17 12.67 10.87
C LYS A 3 11.09 13.60 11.44
N ARG A 4 9.97 13.80 10.71
CA ARG A 4 8.85 14.62 11.17
C ARG A 4 8.16 13.97 12.37
N ALA A 5 7.92 12.67 12.30
CA ALA A 5 7.35 11.90 13.41
C ALA A 5 8.20 12.01 14.68
N ASN A 6 9.53 11.96 14.55
CA ASN A 6 10.45 12.01 15.67
C ASN A 6 10.58 13.43 16.29
N ASN A 7 10.38 14.47 15.48
CA ASN A 7 10.58 15.86 15.91
C ASN A 7 9.30 16.56 16.37
N ASN A 8 8.14 16.09 15.95
CA ASN A 8 6.85 16.68 16.31
C ASN A 8 5.86 15.59 16.71
N LEU A 9 5.55 15.48 17.99
CA LEU A 9 4.66 14.47 18.54
C LEU A 9 3.18 14.77 18.27
N ASP A 10 2.82 16.02 17.97
CA ASP A 10 1.43 16.43 17.74
C ASP A 10 0.92 16.07 16.34
N CYS A 11 1.83 15.64 15.44
CA CYS A 11 1.45 15.19 14.11
C CYS A 11 0.76 13.83 14.16
N ASP A 12 -0.43 13.73 13.63
CA ASP A 12 -1.15 12.48 13.36
C ASP A 12 -2.00 12.62 12.10
N ARG A 13 -2.17 11.54 11.34
CA ARG A 13 -2.90 11.50 10.06
C ARG A 13 -2.41 12.54 9.05
N GLU A 14 -1.13 12.90 9.11
CA GLU A 14 -0.53 13.77 8.12
C GLU A 14 -0.12 13.00 6.88
N ILE A 15 -0.41 13.57 5.71
CA ILE A 15 0.03 13.04 4.43
C ILE A 15 1.06 13.97 3.83
N LEU A 16 2.20 13.41 3.44
CA LEU A 16 3.22 14.08 2.63
C LEU A 16 3.12 13.55 1.20
N LEU A 17 2.72 14.42 0.28
CA LEU A 17 2.70 14.15 -1.15
C LEU A 17 3.99 14.67 -1.79
N ALA A 18 4.57 13.88 -2.70
CA ALA A 18 5.79 14.24 -3.41
C ALA A 18 5.57 14.22 -4.93
N GLU A 19 5.88 15.36 -5.58
CA GLU A 19 5.86 15.48 -7.04
C GLU A 19 7.06 14.79 -7.72
N TYR A 20 8.12 14.62 -6.96
CA TYR A 20 9.34 13.94 -7.37
C TYR A 20 10.14 13.50 -6.15
N GLN A 21 10.73 12.32 -6.22
CA GLN A 21 11.60 11.80 -5.18
C GLN A 21 13.03 11.66 -5.70
N THR A 22 13.98 12.37 -5.08
CA THR A 22 15.42 12.25 -5.39
C THR A 22 16.05 11.00 -4.80
N ASN A 23 15.41 10.39 -3.77
CA ASN A 23 15.92 9.22 -3.07
C ASN A 23 14.73 8.35 -2.59
N GLY A 24 13.86 7.96 -3.55
CA GLY A 24 12.74 7.08 -3.28
C GLY A 24 13.23 5.67 -2.91
N ARG A 25 12.64 5.07 -1.87
CA ARG A 25 13.04 3.77 -1.33
C ARG A 25 11.97 2.72 -1.55
N GLY A 26 12.39 1.54 -1.92
CA GLY A 26 11.62 0.32 -1.87
C GLY A 26 12.11 -0.62 -0.78
N ARG A 27 11.57 -1.84 -0.71
CA ARG A 27 12.02 -2.87 0.26
C ARG A 27 13.46 -3.31 -0.05
N TYR A 28 14.17 -3.67 1.01
CA TYR A 28 15.59 -4.02 0.98
C TYR A 28 16.42 -2.83 0.44
N THR A 29 17.21 -3.03 -0.57
CA THR A 29 18.07 -2.00 -1.20
C THR A 29 17.50 -1.42 -2.48
N ARG A 30 16.23 -1.73 -2.83
CA ARG A 30 15.61 -1.25 -4.06
C ARG A 30 15.28 0.23 -3.95
N SER A 31 15.43 0.96 -5.07
CA SER A 31 14.98 2.34 -5.20
C SER A 31 13.64 2.41 -5.90
N PHE A 32 12.85 3.44 -5.59
CA PHE A 32 11.68 3.84 -6.36
C PHE A 32 12.05 5.12 -7.11
N VAL A 33 12.05 5.06 -8.43
CA VAL A 33 12.38 6.20 -9.31
C VAL A 33 11.24 6.38 -10.30
N ALA A 34 10.77 7.61 -10.42
CA ALA A 34 9.75 7.99 -11.39
C ALA A 34 10.04 9.40 -11.92
N PRO A 35 9.74 9.70 -13.18
CA PRO A 35 9.79 11.06 -13.72
C PRO A 35 8.91 12.02 -12.90
N ARG A 36 9.20 13.31 -12.97
CA ARG A 36 8.36 14.32 -12.33
C ARG A 36 6.92 14.22 -12.80
N HIS A 37 5.98 14.30 -11.84
CA HIS A 37 4.53 14.30 -12.09
C HIS A 37 3.96 13.01 -12.72
N SER A 38 4.77 11.96 -12.93
CA SER A 38 4.32 10.72 -13.55
C SER A 38 3.73 9.71 -12.56
N SER A 39 3.96 9.89 -11.27
CA SER A 39 3.49 9.01 -10.20
C SER A 39 2.67 9.77 -9.15
N LEU A 40 1.86 9.03 -8.41
CA LEU A 40 1.30 9.47 -7.14
C LEU A 40 2.16 8.85 -6.03
N SER A 41 3.02 9.66 -5.43
CA SER A 41 3.93 9.24 -4.35
C SER A 41 3.59 9.96 -3.07
N PHE A 42 3.25 9.21 -2.02
CA PHE A 42 2.91 9.79 -0.72
C PHE A 42 3.39 8.95 0.45
N SER A 43 3.45 9.56 1.62
CA SER A 43 3.62 8.88 2.90
C SER A 43 2.62 9.43 3.91
N ALA A 44 1.97 8.55 4.67
CA ALA A 44 1.08 8.93 5.76
C ALA A 44 1.77 8.69 7.10
N LEU A 45 1.60 9.61 8.05
CA LEU A 45 2.08 9.47 9.43
C LEU A 45 0.89 9.11 10.31
N ILE A 46 0.93 7.93 10.93
CA ILE A 46 -0.17 7.39 11.71
C ILE A 46 0.35 7.06 13.11
N ARG A 47 -0.10 7.81 14.12
CA ARG A 47 0.22 7.54 15.52
C ARG A 47 -0.50 6.29 16.02
N ILE A 48 0.23 5.48 16.75
CA ILE A 48 -0.27 4.22 17.30
C ILE A 48 -1.18 4.47 18.49
N GLY A 49 -0.82 5.41 19.37
CA GLY A 49 -1.59 5.71 20.56
C GLY A 49 -1.70 4.49 21.50
N THR A 50 -2.94 4.07 21.78
CA THR A 50 -3.27 2.92 22.64
C THR A 50 -3.45 1.61 21.89
N VAL A 51 -3.23 1.59 20.56
CA VAL A 51 -3.39 0.36 19.76
C VAL A 51 -2.37 -0.69 20.18
N SER A 52 -2.84 -1.89 20.52
CA SER A 52 -1.98 -3.02 20.90
C SER A 52 -0.95 -3.34 19.81
N SER A 53 0.26 -3.69 20.21
CA SER A 53 1.36 -4.07 19.30
C SER A 53 1.02 -5.27 18.43
N SER A 54 0.16 -6.19 18.89
CA SER A 54 -0.34 -7.31 18.09
C SER A 54 -1.13 -6.88 16.85
N ARG A 55 -1.62 -5.65 16.82
CA ARG A 55 -2.39 -5.09 15.70
C ARG A 55 -1.57 -4.23 14.73
N TRP A 56 -0.34 -3.87 15.09
CA TRP A 56 0.51 -3.04 14.22
C TRP A 56 0.75 -3.66 12.85
N PRO A 57 0.97 -5.00 12.73
CA PRO A 57 1.13 -5.66 11.43
C PRO A 57 -0.09 -5.58 10.50
N LEU A 58 -1.28 -5.22 11.01
CA LEU A 58 -2.49 -5.06 10.20
C LEU A 58 -2.49 -3.75 9.40
N LEU A 59 -1.75 -2.72 9.84
CA LEU A 59 -1.78 -1.42 9.16
C LEU A 59 -1.18 -1.45 7.74
N PRO A 60 -0.09 -2.17 7.45
CA PRO A 60 0.34 -2.41 6.08
C PRO A 60 -0.74 -3.06 5.20
N LEU A 61 -1.50 -4.03 5.72
CA LEU A 61 -2.60 -4.67 5.01
C LEU A 61 -3.73 -3.67 4.74
N ALA A 62 -4.11 -2.91 5.78
CA ALA A 62 -5.11 -1.84 5.67
C ALA A 62 -4.72 -0.79 4.63
N THR A 63 -3.43 -0.45 4.54
CA THR A 63 -2.92 0.47 3.51
C THR A 63 -3.10 -0.11 2.11
N GLY A 64 -2.78 -1.38 1.90
CA GLY A 64 -2.95 -2.06 0.61
C GLY A 64 -4.42 -2.09 0.17
N VAL A 65 -5.31 -2.47 1.08
CA VAL A 65 -6.77 -2.48 0.84
C VAL A 65 -7.27 -1.08 0.52
N ALA A 66 -6.87 -0.07 1.30
CA ALA A 66 -7.26 1.33 1.06
C ALA A 66 -6.81 1.84 -0.31
N VAL A 67 -5.60 1.47 -0.76
CA VAL A 67 -5.11 1.85 -2.10
C VAL A 67 -5.97 1.22 -3.20
N ILE A 68 -6.31 -0.06 -3.10
CA ILE A 68 -7.18 -0.72 -4.09
C ILE A 68 -8.58 -0.13 -4.08
N ASP A 69 -9.19 0.01 -2.90
CA ASP A 69 -10.55 0.53 -2.79
C ASP A 69 -10.62 1.98 -3.32
N GLY A 70 -9.63 2.82 -3.00
CA GLY A 70 -9.55 4.18 -3.54
C GLY A 70 -9.31 4.22 -5.04
N LEU A 71 -8.49 3.33 -5.59
CA LEU A 71 -8.32 3.19 -7.04
C LEU A 71 -9.64 2.80 -7.71
N ARG A 72 -10.36 1.80 -7.17
CA ARG A 72 -11.68 1.36 -7.67
C ARG A 72 -12.70 2.50 -7.68
N HIS A 73 -12.78 3.27 -6.59
CA HIS A 73 -13.68 4.42 -6.52
C HIS A 73 -13.34 5.46 -7.59
N ALA A 74 -12.07 5.85 -7.73
CA ALA A 74 -11.69 6.84 -8.74
C ALA A 74 -11.90 6.35 -10.18
N LEU A 75 -11.75 5.04 -10.44
CA LEU A 75 -12.03 4.43 -11.74
C LEU A 75 -13.52 4.39 -12.01
N HIS A 76 -14.33 3.98 -11.04
CA HIS A 76 -15.78 3.97 -11.14
C HIS A 76 -16.35 5.37 -11.44
N ASP A 77 -15.86 6.40 -10.74
CA ASP A 77 -16.27 7.80 -10.97
C ASP A 77 -15.87 8.30 -12.38
N ALA A 78 -14.84 7.72 -12.97
CA ALA A 78 -14.45 7.95 -14.37
C ALA A 78 -15.19 7.05 -15.39
N GLY A 79 -16.18 6.27 -14.94
CA GLY A 79 -16.94 5.35 -15.79
C GLY A 79 -16.17 4.11 -16.23
N ILE A 80 -15.18 3.68 -15.43
CA ILE A 80 -14.34 2.51 -15.70
C ILE A 80 -14.68 1.42 -14.69
N ASN A 81 -15.08 0.25 -15.18
CA ASN A 81 -15.36 -0.89 -14.32
C ASN A 81 -14.05 -1.56 -13.87
N SER A 82 -13.89 -1.74 -12.54
CA SER A 82 -12.73 -2.39 -11.94
C SER A 82 -13.11 -3.54 -11.00
N ASP A 83 -14.37 -3.95 -10.96
CA ASP A 83 -14.93 -4.92 -10.01
C ASP A 83 -14.98 -6.34 -10.59
N GLY A 84 -14.09 -6.78 -11.38
CA GLY A 84 -13.87 -8.20 -11.72
C GLY A 84 -15.06 -9.09 -12.16
N GLU A 85 -16.30 -8.62 -12.03
CA GLU A 85 -17.50 -9.40 -12.35
C GLU A 85 -17.80 -9.47 -13.87
N ASP A 86 -17.12 -8.65 -14.66
CA ASP A 86 -17.26 -8.63 -16.13
C ASP A 86 -15.89 -8.75 -16.86
N VAL A 87 -15.01 -9.60 -16.38
CA VAL A 87 -13.74 -9.90 -17.04
C VAL A 87 -14.04 -10.58 -18.38
N GLY A 88 -13.94 -9.79 -19.46
CA GLY A 88 -14.10 -10.35 -20.82
C GLY A 88 -14.69 -9.43 -21.88
N LYS A 89 -15.16 -8.24 -21.54
CA LYS A 89 -15.68 -7.26 -22.51
C LYS A 89 -14.81 -6.01 -22.57
N GLY A 90 -13.66 -6.13 -23.15
CA GLY A 90 -12.80 -5.07 -23.67
C GLY A 90 -12.69 -3.78 -22.84
N GLY A 91 -11.73 -3.70 -21.92
CA GLY A 91 -11.37 -2.46 -21.23
C GLY A 91 -11.42 -2.49 -19.71
N ASP A 92 -11.76 -3.62 -19.12
CA ASP A 92 -11.88 -3.73 -17.68
C ASP A 92 -10.50 -3.84 -17.00
N VAL A 93 -10.39 -3.18 -15.86
CA VAL A 93 -9.17 -3.13 -15.05
C VAL A 93 -9.30 -4.15 -13.92
N ASP A 94 -8.46 -5.17 -13.91
CA ASP A 94 -8.33 -6.09 -12.76
C ASP A 94 -7.30 -5.52 -11.79
N LEU A 95 -7.74 -5.19 -10.56
CA LEU A 95 -6.89 -4.72 -9.47
C LEU A 95 -6.79 -5.77 -8.39
N SER A 96 -5.57 -6.18 -8.07
CA SER A 96 -5.31 -7.15 -7.01
C SER A 96 -4.10 -6.76 -6.14
N LEU A 97 -4.05 -7.32 -4.93
CA LEU A 97 -2.89 -7.23 -4.05
C LEU A 97 -1.94 -8.39 -4.33
N LYS A 98 -0.66 -8.10 -4.36
CA LYS A 98 0.40 -9.12 -4.34
C LYS A 98 1.17 -9.00 -3.03
N TRP A 99 1.10 -10.05 -2.23
CA TRP A 99 1.87 -10.07 -1.00
C TRP A 99 3.37 -9.96 -1.29
N PRO A 100 4.13 -9.20 -0.47
CA PRO A 100 3.68 -8.54 0.76
C PRO A 100 3.29 -7.06 0.58
N ASN A 101 3.55 -6.41 -0.56
CA ASN A 101 3.51 -4.95 -0.62
C ASN A 101 3.30 -4.34 -2.02
N ASP A 102 2.77 -5.09 -2.95
CA ASP A 102 2.53 -4.60 -4.31
C ASP A 102 1.03 -4.57 -4.63
N VAL A 103 0.62 -3.60 -5.44
CA VAL A 103 -0.68 -3.57 -6.12
C VAL A 103 -0.45 -3.91 -7.59
N LEU A 104 -1.24 -4.82 -8.09
CA LEU A 104 -1.24 -5.22 -9.50
C LEU A 104 -2.42 -4.60 -10.24
N CYS A 105 -2.21 -4.34 -11.52
CA CYS A 105 -3.24 -4.01 -12.50
C CYS A 105 -3.05 -4.93 -13.71
N ASN A 106 -4.06 -5.73 -14.01
CA ASN A 106 -4.00 -6.76 -15.05
C ASN A 106 -2.76 -7.66 -14.92
N GLY A 107 -2.47 -8.10 -13.69
CA GLY A 107 -1.34 -8.97 -13.35
C GLY A 107 0.03 -8.28 -13.34
N LYS A 108 0.15 -6.99 -13.73
CA LYS A 108 1.39 -6.23 -13.73
C LYS A 108 1.46 -5.25 -12.55
N LYS A 109 2.66 -5.02 -12.04
CA LYS A 109 2.87 -4.13 -10.89
C LYS A 109 2.53 -2.68 -11.22
N LEU A 110 1.48 -2.17 -10.59
CA LEU A 110 1.04 -0.79 -10.66
C LEU A 110 1.62 0.07 -9.53
N ALA A 111 1.68 -0.48 -8.32
CA ALA A 111 2.15 0.26 -7.15
C ALA A 111 3.01 -0.60 -6.24
N GLY A 112 3.82 0.07 -5.43
CA GLY A 112 4.58 -0.54 -4.34
C GLY A 112 4.41 0.25 -3.05
N MET A 113 4.49 -0.46 -1.92
CA MET A 113 4.35 0.12 -0.59
C MET A 113 5.57 -0.22 0.26
N LEU A 114 5.98 0.73 1.10
CA LEU A 114 7.01 0.53 2.12
C LEU A 114 6.51 1.10 3.44
N VAL A 115 6.51 0.29 4.48
CA VAL A 115 6.08 0.74 5.81
C VAL A 115 7.30 0.85 6.71
N GLU A 116 7.45 2.01 7.32
CA GLU A 116 8.51 2.33 8.28
C GLU A 116 7.91 2.65 9.64
N MET A 117 8.69 2.48 10.68
CA MET A 117 8.31 2.89 12.03
C MET A 117 9.16 4.08 12.50
N GLY A 118 8.54 4.97 13.24
CA GLY A 118 9.19 6.11 13.86
C GLY A 118 8.82 6.25 15.33
N VAL A 119 9.72 6.85 16.13
CA VAL A 119 9.53 7.17 17.56
C VAL A 119 9.05 5.98 18.38
N LEU A 120 9.95 5.08 18.73
CA LEU A 120 9.58 3.86 19.50
C LEU A 120 9.60 4.09 21.02
N ASP A 121 10.40 5.04 21.52
CA ASP A 121 10.78 5.14 22.94
C ASP A 121 10.13 6.32 23.68
N ARG A 122 9.05 6.90 23.13
CA ARG A 122 8.35 8.03 23.76
C ARG A 122 6.89 7.69 24.02
N THR A 123 6.39 8.23 25.11
CA THR A 123 4.97 8.16 25.49
C THR A 123 4.43 9.57 25.66
N TYR A 124 3.13 9.72 25.44
CA TYR A 124 2.39 10.93 25.80
C TYR A 124 2.18 11.01 27.31
N PRO A 125 1.76 12.17 27.86
CA PRO A 125 1.50 12.33 29.28
C PRO A 125 0.41 11.38 29.83
N ASP A 126 -0.50 10.91 28.97
CA ASP A 126 -1.55 9.93 29.30
C ASP A 126 -1.05 8.48 29.27
N GLY A 127 0.23 8.25 29.02
CA GLY A 127 0.86 6.94 28.96
C GLY A 127 0.70 6.22 27.62
N SER A 128 -0.01 6.80 26.64
CA SER A 128 -0.12 6.21 25.30
C SER A 128 1.19 6.32 24.51
N SER A 129 1.41 5.41 23.58
CA SER A 129 2.62 5.37 22.76
C SER A 129 2.67 6.52 21.74
N ALA A 130 3.79 7.24 21.68
CA ALA A 130 4.07 8.20 20.63
C ALA A 130 4.66 7.56 19.37
N ALA A 131 4.81 6.25 19.33
CA ALA A 131 5.26 5.55 18.13
C ALA A 131 4.34 5.84 16.94
N ALA A 132 4.92 5.80 15.74
CA ALA A 132 4.19 6.01 14.50
C ALA A 132 4.50 4.93 13.49
N ILE A 133 3.50 4.51 12.74
CA ILE A 133 3.66 3.70 11.54
C ILE A 133 3.52 4.64 10.34
N ILE A 134 4.42 4.49 9.38
CA ILE A 134 4.54 5.41 8.25
C ILE A 134 4.51 4.60 6.95
N PRO A 135 3.31 4.30 6.42
CA PRO A 135 3.19 3.76 5.08
C PRO A 135 3.61 4.79 4.04
N GLY A 136 4.54 4.40 3.17
CA GLY A 136 4.88 5.08 1.94
C GLY A 136 4.34 4.30 0.76
N VAL A 137 3.71 4.98 -0.19
CA VAL A 137 3.09 4.38 -1.39
C VAL A 137 3.58 5.12 -2.62
N GLY A 138 3.94 4.36 -3.65
CA GLY A 138 4.24 4.88 -4.99
C GLY A 138 3.38 4.18 -6.03
N ILE A 139 2.56 4.94 -6.77
CA ILE A 139 1.65 4.44 -7.79
C ILE A 139 2.08 4.99 -9.15
N ASN A 140 2.23 4.13 -10.13
CA ASN A 140 2.57 4.52 -11.49
C ASN A 140 1.32 5.05 -12.21
N ILE A 141 1.34 6.31 -12.64
CA ILE A 141 0.19 6.94 -13.30
C ILE A 141 0.41 7.10 -14.80
N THR A 142 1.43 7.86 -15.21
CA THR A 142 1.64 8.23 -16.62
C THR A 142 2.97 7.75 -17.20
N GLN A 143 3.72 6.90 -16.48
CA GLN A 143 4.98 6.36 -16.99
C GLN A 143 4.76 5.55 -18.27
N SER A 144 5.61 5.80 -19.25
CA SER A 144 5.76 4.97 -20.45
C SER A 144 6.52 3.66 -20.13
N PRO A 145 6.49 2.65 -21.01
CA PRO A 145 7.26 1.42 -20.81
C PRO A 145 8.77 1.66 -20.60
N ALA A 146 9.35 2.67 -21.26
CA ALA A 146 10.77 3.00 -21.14
C ALA A 146 11.14 3.67 -19.81
N GLU A 147 10.16 4.21 -19.09
CA GLU A 147 10.34 4.89 -17.78
C GLU A 147 10.09 3.96 -16.59
N LEU A 148 9.54 2.78 -16.84
CA LEU A 148 9.31 1.78 -15.79
C LEU A 148 10.59 0.98 -15.52
N PRO A 149 10.91 0.67 -14.25
CA PRO A 149 12.18 0.05 -13.88
C PRO A 149 12.25 -1.45 -14.22
N VAL A 150 11.12 -2.09 -14.53
CA VAL A 150 11.02 -3.54 -14.78
C VAL A 150 9.89 -3.86 -15.76
N ASP A 151 10.05 -4.92 -16.56
CA ASP A 151 9.11 -5.30 -17.63
C ASP A 151 7.73 -5.75 -17.12
N TYR A 152 7.67 -6.21 -15.88
CA TYR A 152 6.42 -6.63 -15.23
C TYR A 152 5.69 -5.48 -14.51
N ALA A 153 6.16 -4.23 -14.66
CA ALA A 153 5.43 -3.06 -14.19
C ALA A 153 4.50 -2.50 -15.26
N THR A 154 3.53 -1.70 -14.81
CA THR A 154 2.60 -0.96 -15.65
C THR A 154 2.29 0.40 -15.02
N SER A 155 1.62 1.27 -15.76
CA SER A 155 1.01 2.51 -15.28
C SER A 155 -0.46 2.57 -15.66
N LEU A 156 -1.24 3.42 -15.00
CA LEU A 156 -2.66 3.59 -15.36
C LEU A 156 -2.81 4.07 -16.80
N ALA A 157 -1.97 4.98 -17.27
CA ALA A 157 -2.03 5.48 -18.65
C ALA A 157 -1.70 4.41 -19.69
N MET A 158 -0.88 3.42 -19.38
CA MET A 158 -0.63 2.29 -20.29
C MET A 158 -1.87 1.39 -20.44
N VAL A 159 -2.74 1.34 -19.44
CA VAL A 159 -3.95 0.51 -19.44
C VAL A 159 -5.16 1.28 -19.96
N LEU A 160 -5.31 2.54 -19.58
CA LEU A 160 -6.52 3.34 -19.77
C LEU A 160 -6.39 4.43 -20.87
N GLY A 161 -5.15 4.76 -21.26
CA GLY A 161 -4.91 5.87 -22.19
C GLY A 161 -5.46 7.18 -21.65
N ASP A 162 -6.21 7.90 -22.49
CA ASP A 162 -6.80 9.21 -22.17
C ASP A 162 -7.91 9.15 -21.11
N ARG A 163 -8.39 7.95 -20.75
CA ARG A 163 -9.37 7.76 -19.67
C ARG A 163 -8.75 7.69 -18.26
N THR A 164 -7.42 7.87 -18.16
CA THR A 164 -6.73 7.84 -16.87
C THR A 164 -7.24 8.97 -15.97
N PRO A 165 -7.75 8.65 -14.75
CA PRO A 165 -8.19 9.68 -13.82
C PRO A 165 -7.05 10.63 -13.43
N SER A 166 -7.40 11.87 -13.06
CA SER A 166 -6.40 12.83 -12.60
C SER A 166 -5.73 12.38 -11.30
N ARG A 167 -4.51 12.83 -11.07
CA ARG A 167 -3.77 12.51 -9.83
C ARG A 167 -4.50 13.00 -8.58
N GLU A 168 -5.21 14.12 -8.68
CA GLU A 168 -6.03 14.69 -7.62
C GLU A 168 -7.23 13.80 -7.30
N ALA A 169 -7.92 13.28 -8.30
CA ALA A 169 -9.05 12.37 -8.13
C ALA A 169 -8.59 11.06 -7.45
N LEU A 170 -7.50 10.48 -7.96
CA LEU A 170 -6.88 9.28 -7.38
C LEU A 170 -6.43 9.52 -5.93
N ALA A 171 -5.76 10.64 -5.65
CA ALA A 171 -5.31 10.98 -4.31
C ALA A 171 -6.47 11.15 -3.34
N THR A 172 -7.52 11.88 -3.75
CA THR A 172 -8.71 12.12 -2.92
C THR A 172 -9.39 10.81 -2.55
N ALA A 173 -9.63 9.94 -3.51
CA ALA A 173 -10.28 8.65 -3.27
C ALA A 173 -9.42 7.74 -2.36
N ILE A 174 -8.11 7.64 -2.64
CA ILE A 174 -7.19 6.81 -1.83
C ILE A 174 -7.08 7.34 -0.40
N PHE A 175 -6.98 8.66 -0.20
CA PHE A 175 -6.83 9.23 1.14
C PHE A 175 -8.12 9.11 1.96
N THR A 176 -9.29 9.19 1.32
CA THR A 176 -10.58 8.92 1.96
C THR A 176 -10.65 7.48 2.47
N GLU A 177 -10.29 6.51 1.64
CA GLU A 177 -10.26 5.11 2.05
C GLU A 177 -9.19 4.82 3.12
N LEU A 178 -8.04 5.45 3.00
CA LEU A 178 -6.96 5.29 3.99
C LEU A 178 -7.42 5.81 5.37
N ASP A 179 -8.06 6.98 5.45
CA ASP A 179 -8.58 7.51 6.71
C ASP A 179 -9.65 6.60 7.31
N ARG A 180 -10.57 6.08 6.50
CA ARG A 180 -11.58 5.12 6.93
C ARG A 180 -10.95 3.86 7.52
N ARG A 181 -9.99 3.24 6.82
CA ARG A 181 -9.31 2.02 7.25
C ARG A 181 -8.45 2.22 8.51
N ILE A 182 -7.81 3.39 8.66
CA ILE A 182 -7.11 3.76 9.89
C ILE A 182 -8.08 3.85 11.07
N GLY A 183 -9.26 4.43 10.84
CA GLY A 183 -10.32 4.51 11.85
C GLY A 183 -10.77 3.13 12.32
N GLU A 184 -11.06 2.21 11.41
CA GLU A 184 -11.43 0.82 11.71
C GLU A 184 -10.31 0.08 12.45
N TRP A 185 -9.07 0.23 12.01
CA TRP A 185 -7.92 -0.35 12.66
C TRP A 185 -7.76 0.12 14.11
N ARG A 186 -7.96 1.41 14.38
CA ARG A 186 -7.89 1.98 15.74
C ARG A 186 -9.01 1.47 16.64
N GLN A 187 -10.20 1.26 16.09
CA GLN A 187 -11.37 0.78 16.83
C GLN A 187 -11.37 -0.74 17.10
N GLY A 188 -10.34 -1.45 16.67
CA GLY A 188 -10.24 -2.88 16.93
C GLY A 188 -10.78 -3.78 15.80
N GLY A 189 -11.19 -3.23 14.67
CA GLY A 189 -11.68 -3.98 13.51
C GLY A 189 -10.64 -4.98 12.98
N THR A 190 -11.06 -6.18 12.63
CA THR A 190 -10.23 -7.25 12.06
C THR A 190 -10.60 -7.61 10.62
N ALA A 191 -11.69 -7.04 10.10
CA ALA A 191 -12.17 -7.28 8.74
C ALA A 191 -11.11 -7.02 7.65
N VAL A 192 -10.08 -6.22 7.97
CA VAL A 192 -8.97 -5.93 7.05
C VAL A 192 -8.22 -7.20 6.60
N ILE A 193 -8.22 -8.27 7.41
CA ILE A 193 -7.56 -9.52 7.05
C ILE A 193 -8.34 -10.20 5.93
N ASP A 194 -9.65 -10.35 6.10
CA ASP A 194 -10.55 -10.95 5.12
C ASP A 194 -10.56 -10.10 3.83
N ASP A 195 -10.71 -8.78 3.97
CA ASP A 195 -10.64 -7.83 2.87
C ASP A 195 -9.32 -7.90 2.08
N PHE A 196 -8.19 -8.14 2.76
CA PHE A 196 -6.90 -8.31 2.09
C PHE A 196 -6.83 -9.65 1.37
N VAL A 197 -7.29 -10.74 2.01
CA VAL A 197 -7.30 -12.10 1.43
C VAL A 197 -8.15 -12.12 0.16
N ASP A 198 -9.33 -11.54 0.19
CA ASP A 198 -10.26 -11.47 -0.95
C ASP A 198 -9.65 -10.74 -2.17
N ARG A 199 -8.74 -9.78 -1.93
CA ARG A 199 -8.07 -9.02 -2.98
C ARG A 199 -6.67 -9.54 -3.33
N CYS A 200 -6.17 -10.57 -2.62
CA CYS A 200 -4.79 -11.02 -2.71
C CYS A 200 -4.59 -12.12 -3.75
N SER A 201 -4.00 -11.77 -4.89
CA SER A 201 -3.67 -12.72 -5.96
C SER A 201 -2.59 -13.74 -5.59
N THR A 202 -1.90 -13.56 -4.46
CA THR A 202 -0.86 -14.49 -4.00
C THR A 202 -1.46 -15.71 -3.30
N ILE A 203 -2.62 -15.57 -2.66
CA ILE A 203 -3.28 -16.67 -1.95
C ILE A 203 -3.69 -17.76 -2.96
N GLY A 204 -3.42 -19.01 -2.62
CA GLY A 204 -3.66 -20.18 -3.49
C GLY A 204 -2.56 -20.43 -4.52
N GLN A 205 -1.57 -19.53 -4.67
CA GLN A 205 -0.49 -19.71 -5.64
C GLN A 205 0.68 -20.50 -5.07
N ALA A 206 1.36 -21.24 -5.94
CA ALA A 206 2.69 -21.78 -5.62
C ALA A 206 3.69 -20.63 -5.56
N ILE A 207 4.42 -20.55 -4.47
CA ILE A 207 5.38 -19.47 -4.20
C ILE A 207 6.72 -19.99 -3.73
N ASP A 208 7.75 -19.22 -4.01
CA ASP A 208 9.10 -19.36 -3.47
C ASP A 208 9.34 -18.23 -2.47
N VAL A 209 9.58 -18.57 -1.23
CA VAL A 209 9.86 -17.62 -0.15
C VAL A 209 11.35 -17.65 0.17
N GLN A 210 12.01 -16.53 -0.02
CA GLN A 210 13.39 -16.36 0.42
C GLN A 210 13.41 -16.04 1.92
N LEU A 211 13.95 -16.94 2.71
CA LEU A 211 14.12 -16.81 4.14
C LEU A 211 15.31 -15.89 4.49
N PRO A 212 15.35 -15.29 5.70
CA PRO A 212 16.40 -14.36 6.12
C PRO A 212 17.83 -14.91 5.98
N GLN A 213 18.01 -16.22 6.07
CA GLN A 213 19.31 -16.91 5.96
C GLN A 213 19.70 -17.27 4.52
N GLY A 214 18.89 -16.86 3.52
CA GLY A 214 19.13 -17.12 2.10
C GLY A 214 18.57 -18.46 1.59
N GLU A 215 17.97 -19.26 2.45
CA GLU A 215 17.25 -20.47 2.06
C GLU A 215 15.98 -20.14 1.29
N LEU A 216 15.61 -21.00 0.34
CA LEU A 216 14.35 -20.93 -0.40
C LEU A 216 13.37 -21.96 0.16
N ALA A 217 12.22 -21.50 0.62
CA ALA A 217 11.10 -22.35 0.97
C ALA A 217 10.09 -22.36 -0.18
N HIS A 218 9.72 -23.55 -0.65
CA HIS A 218 8.72 -23.75 -1.71
C HIS A 218 7.39 -24.19 -1.07
N GLY A 219 6.28 -23.63 -1.53
CA GLY A 219 4.96 -24.01 -1.00
C GLY A 219 3.82 -23.29 -1.66
N THR A 220 2.60 -23.56 -1.18
CA THR A 220 1.40 -22.83 -1.59
C THR A 220 1.06 -21.80 -0.53
N ALA A 221 0.79 -20.55 -0.94
CA ALA A 221 0.35 -19.50 -0.04
C ALA A 221 -1.09 -19.77 0.42
N CYS A 222 -1.28 -20.36 1.61
CA CYS A 222 -2.59 -20.77 2.10
C CYS A 222 -3.29 -19.71 2.94
N LEU A 223 -2.54 -19.03 3.84
CA LEU A 223 -3.11 -18.15 4.86
C LEU A 223 -2.17 -16.97 5.17
N LEU A 224 -2.77 -15.85 5.59
CA LEU A 224 -2.05 -14.75 6.20
C LEU A 224 -2.21 -14.83 7.72
N TYR A 225 -1.12 -15.11 8.43
CA TYR A 225 -1.09 -15.04 9.88
C TYR A 225 -0.51 -13.70 10.33
N THR A 226 -1.23 -13.04 11.25
CA THR A 226 -0.77 -11.81 11.92
C THR A 226 -0.34 -12.05 13.36
N SER A 227 -0.35 -13.30 13.83
CA SER A 227 0.18 -13.66 15.13
C SER A 227 1.69 -13.53 15.17
N PRO A 228 2.28 -12.98 16.24
CA PRO A 228 3.71 -13.09 16.44
C PRO A 228 4.09 -14.57 16.44
N SER A 229 5.17 -14.91 15.71
CA SER A 229 5.77 -16.24 15.80
C SER A 229 5.97 -16.58 17.27
N PRO A 230 5.64 -17.78 17.74
CA PRO A 230 6.06 -18.19 19.06
C PRO A 230 7.57 -17.98 19.13
N ARG A 231 8.02 -17.21 20.09
CA ARG A 231 9.45 -17.12 20.36
C ARG A 231 9.83 -18.43 21.02
N ASP A 232 10.76 -19.12 20.42
CA ASP A 232 11.52 -20.17 21.07
C ASP A 232 12.25 -19.64 22.29
#